data_14cdbe52d3e532ac98c9e0020b56bb11
#
_entry.id   14cdbe52d3e532ac98c9e0020b56bb11
#
_cell.length_a   1.000
_cell.length_b   1.000
_cell.length_c   1.000
_cell.angle_alpha   90.00
_cell.angle_beta   90.00
_cell.angle_gamma   90.00
#
_symmetry.space_group_name_H-M   'P 1'
#
loop_
_entity.id
_entity.type
_entity.pdbx_description
1 polymer ?
#
loop_
_entity_poly.entity_id
_entity_poly.type
_entity_poly.pdbx_seq_one_letter_code
_entity_poly.pdbx_strand_id
1 'polypeptide(L)'
;MFDVAIIGAGVVGTLTARELTRYKLSVCLLEKENDVACGASKANSGIIHGGFDPEPGTLKAKLNAKGVPLLYKAARELNVPCKNNGSMVLAFGKEEDAVIDELYARGIKNGIKGMDILSGTEARRLESNLSDKVTKALLVTNAGIICPYALTIAAAGNAMDNGAELRTNYEVTAIVRAEDGFRVCSADGRQITARYLVNCAGGFADKIAEIAGDKFFEIIPRAGEYMLLDKSEGETVSHTIFQVPTAHGKGILVTPTADGNLLLGPTAERVNTPENTETT
;
A
#
# COMPACT_ATOMS: atom_id res chain seq x y z
N MET A 1 10.09 -29.91 2.97
CA MET A 1 10.75 -28.74 2.33
C MET A 1 9.73 -28.06 1.45
N PHE A 2 9.57 -26.75 1.57
CA PHE A 2 8.67 -25.94 0.72
C PHE A 2 9.38 -25.54 -0.58
N ASP A 3 8.60 -25.29 -1.64
CA ASP A 3 9.13 -24.63 -2.83
C ASP A 3 9.44 -23.17 -2.55
N VAL A 4 8.51 -22.46 -1.90
CA VAL A 4 8.64 -21.04 -1.57
C VAL A 4 8.27 -20.78 -0.12
N ALA A 5 9.13 -20.05 0.61
CA ALA A 5 8.77 -19.45 1.88
C ALA A 5 8.72 -17.92 1.72
N ILE A 6 7.63 -17.31 2.21
CA ILE A 6 7.38 -15.87 2.19
C ILE A 6 7.51 -15.35 3.61
N ILE A 7 8.33 -14.35 3.83
CA ILE A 7 8.59 -13.76 5.14
C ILE A 7 7.78 -12.46 5.26
N GLY A 8 6.78 -12.45 6.14
CA GLY A 8 5.85 -11.36 6.38
C GLY A 8 4.47 -11.59 5.75
N ALA A 9 3.42 -11.63 6.59
CA ALA A 9 2.02 -11.79 6.20
C ALA A 9 1.25 -10.46 6.14
N GLY A 10 1.93 -9.39 5.74
CA GLY A 10 1.29 -8.16 5.28
C GLY A 10 0.68 -8.31 3.89
N VAL A 11 0.08 -7.24 3.35
CA VAL A 11 -0.64 -7.23 2.06
C VAL A 11 0.22 -7.74 0.90
N VAL A 12 1.53 -7.45 0.88
CA VAL A 12 2.44 -7.91 -0.18
C VAL A 12 2.63 -9.42 -0.08
N GLY A 13 2.94 -9.94 1.11
CA GLY A 13 3.16 -11.38 1.31
C GLY A 13 1.93 -12.22 1.07
N THR A 14 0.76 -11.79 1.56
CA THR A 14 -0.50 -12.53 1.39
C THR A 14 -0.98 -12.57 -0.06
N LEU A 15 -0.86 -11.45 -0.80
CA LEU A 15 -1.16 -11.43 -2.25
C LEU A 15 -0.14 -12.24 -3.05
N THR A 16 1.13 -12.27 -2.64
CA THR A 16 2.15 -13.11 -3.26
C THR A 16 1.84 -14.59 -3.02
N ALA A 17 1.50 -14.98 -1.79
CA ALA A 17 1.10 -16.34 -1.46
C ALA A 17 -0.12 -16.76 -2.29
N ARG A 18 -1.15 -15.91 -2.34
CA ARG A 18 -2.35 -16.14 -3.16
C ARG A 18 -2.02 -16.37 -4.64
N GLU A 19 -1.11 -15.60 -5.22
CA GLU A 19 -0.74 -15.79 -6.62
C GLU A 19 0.07 -17.07 -6.84
N LEU A 20 0.98 -17.40 -5.92
CA LEU A 20 1.80 -18.61 -6.00
C LEU A 20 0.98 -19.90 -5.85
N THR A 21 -0.07 -19.90 -5.04
CA THR A 21 -0.95 -21.07 -4.88
C THR A 21 -1.79 -21.41 -6.12
N ARG A 22 -1.78 -20.57 -7.16
CA ARG A 22 -2.35 -20.91 -8.49
C ARG A 22 -1.50 -21.94 -9.24
N TYR A 23 -0.31 -22.19 -8.77
CA TYR A 23 0.66 -23.14 -9.36
C TYR A 23 0.82 -24.37 -8.44
N LYS A 24 1.37 -25.44 -8.95
CA LYS A 24 1.69 -26.65 -8.16
C LYS A 24 2.97 -26.41 -7.34
N LEU A 25 2.89 -25.48 -6.39
CA LEU A 25 3.97 -25.11 -5.48
C LEU A 25 3.53 -25.29 -4.03
N SER A 26 4.42 -25.82 -3.21
CA SER A 26 4.25 -25.81 -1.76
C SER A 26 4.71 -24.46 -1.22
N VAL A 27 3.79 -23.66 -0.66
CA VAL A 27 4.02 -22.30 -0.20
C VAL A 27 3.85 -22.22 1.31
N CYS A 28 4.82 -21.60 2.01
CA CYS A 28 4.74 -21.30 3.42
C CYS A 28 4.83 -19.79 3.65
N LEU A 29 3.88 -19.23 4.39
CA LEU A 29 3.86 -17.83 4.79
C LEU A 29 4.24 -17.75 6.27
N LEU A 30 5.29 -16.99 6.57
CA LEU A 30 5.85 -16.81 7.93
C LEU A 30 5.52 -15.43 8.45
N GLU A 31 4.92 -15.33 9.63
CA GLU A 31 4.55 -14.07 10.26
C GLU A 31 5.06 -14.05 11.71
N LYS A 32 5.72 -12.95 12.10
CA LYS A 32 6.24 -12.79 13.46
C LYS A 32 5.14 -12.60 14.51
N GLU A 33 4.07 -11.95 14.13
CA GLU A 33 2.93 -11.67 14.99
C GLU A 33 1.99 -12.88 15.09
N ASN A 34 0.99 -12.76 15.96
CA ASN A 34 -0.01 -13.80 16.17
C ASN A 34 -1.09 -13.89 15.08
N ASP A 35 -1.13 -12.91 14.17
CA ASP A 35 -2.09 -12.84 13.07
C ASP A 35 -1.49 -12.11 11.86
N VAL A 36 -2.16 -12.19 10.71
CA VAL A 36 -1.81 -11.45 9.50
C VAL A 36 -2.14 -9.96 9.64
N ALA A 37 -1.59 -9.13 8.76
CA ALA A 37 -1.85 -7.69 8.71
C ALA A 37 -1.46 -6.89 9.97
N CYS A 38 -0.69 -7.40 10.89
CA CYS A 38 -0.36 -6.70 12.15
C CYS A 38 0.56 -5.49 11.98
N GLY A 39 1.26 -5.36 10.86
CA GLY A 39 2.09 -4.18 10.54
C GLY A 39 1.33 -3.06 9.83
N ALA A 40 2.01 -2.35 8.92
CA ALA A 40 1.46 -1.22 8.16
C ALA A 40 0.22 -1.57 7.30
N SER A 41 -0.05 -2.84 7.03
CA SER A 41 -1.21 -3.27 6.25
C SER A 41 -2.54 -3.07 6.96
N LYS A 42 -2.58 -3.01 8.30
CA LYS A 42 -3.80 -2.72 9.07
C LYS A 42 -4.11 -1.22 9.20
N ALA A 43 -3.09 -0.36 9.05
CA ALA A 43 -3.17 1.07 9.35
C ALA A 43 -2.48 1.87 8.25
N ASN A 44 -3.24 2.22 7.22
CA ASN A 44 -2.83 3.08 6.12
C ASN A 44 -4.08 3.73 5.50
N SER A 45 -3.89 4.63 4.52
CA SER A 45 -5.00 5.37 3.91
C SER A 45 -5.94 4.54 3.02
N GLY A 46 -5.62 3.29 2.72
CA GLY A 46 -6.45 2.43 1.88
C GLY A 46 -6.64 2.91 0.44
N ILE A 47 -5.74 3.74 -0.07
CA ILE A 47 -5.87 4.36 -1.39
C ILE A 47 -5.31 3.43 -2.48
N ILE A 48 -6.09 3.21 -3.51
CA ILE A 48 -5.63 2.68 -4.80
C ILE A 48 -5.16 3.87 -5.62
N HIS A 49 -3.84 4.12 -5.61
CA HIS A 49 -3.24 5.25 -6.31
C HIS A 49 -3.34 5.10 -7.83
N GLY A 50 -3.75 6.18 -8.53
CA GLY A 50 -3.98 6.17 -9.98
C GLY A 50 -2.75 6.00 -10.86
N GLY A 51 -1.52 6.06 -10.32
CA GLY A 51 -0.29 5.79 -11.07
C GLY A 51 0.38 7.02 -11.71
N PHE A 52 -0.18 8.21 -11.54
CA PHE A 52 0.30 9.44 -12.16
C PHE A 52 1.57 10.02 -11.52
N ASP A 53 1.71 9.88 -10.19
CA ASP A 53 2.71 10.52 -9.35
C ASP A 53 4.16 9.95 -9.49
N PRO A 54 4.38 8.62 -9.60
CA PRO A 54 5.75 8.11 -9.65
C PRO A 54 6.53 8.56 -10.87
N GLU A 55 7.85 8.77 -10.68
CA GLU A 55 8.76 9.18 -11.76
C GLU A 55 8.75 8.18 -12.91
N PRO A 56 8.52 8.64 -14.16
CA PRO A 56 8.47 7.77 -15.33
C PRO A 56 9.75 6.96 -15.54
N GLY A 57 9.60 5.72 -16.03
CA GLY A 57 10.70 4.79 -16.26
C GLY A 57 11.13 3.99 -15.02
N THR A 58 10.69 4.37 -13.82
CA THR A 58 10.99 3.64 -12.59
C THR A 58 10.13 2.37 -12.45
N LEU A 59 10.66 1.40 -11.68
CA LEU A 59 9.90 0.20 -11.31
C LEU A 59 8.61 0.57 -10.54
N LYS A 60 8.67 1.60 -9.70
CA LYS A 60 7.53 2.13 -8.95
C LYS A 60 6.41 2.58 -9.89
N ALA A 61 6.72 3.36 -10.93
CA ALA A 61 5.74 3.80 -11.92
C ALA A 61 5.10 2.61 -12.65
N LYS A 62 5.95 1.70 -13.16
CA LYS A 62 5.51 0.50 -13.89
C LYS A 62 4.61 -0.40 -13.05
N LEU A 63 4.98 -0.67 -11.79
CA LEU A 63 4.22 -1.54 -10.90
C LEU A 63 2.94 -0.87 -10.40
N ASN A 64 2.96 0.44 -10.13
CA ASN A 64 1.77 1.19 -9.74
C ASN A 64 0.70 1.14 -10.85
N ALA A 65 1.08 1.51 -12.09
CA ALA A 65 0.17 1.48 -13.23
C ALA A 65 -0.44 0.08 -13.49
N LYS A 66 0.38 -0.98 -13.36
CA LYS A 66 -0.10 -2.36 -13.49
C LYS A 66 -0.93 -2.82 -12.30
N GLY A 67 -0.64 -2.34 -11.10
CA GLY A 67 -1.28 -2.74 -9.85
C GLY A 67 -2.73 -2.30 -9.75
N VAL A 68 -3.09 -1.12 -10.27
CA VAL A 68 -4.45 -0.57 -10.18
C VAL A 68 -5.52 -1.57 -10.65
N PRO A 69 -5.53 -2.04 -11.91
CA PRO A 69 -6.54 -2.98 -12.37
C PRO A 69 -6.47 -4.34 -11.65
N LEU A 70 -5.28 -4.76 -11.20
CA LEU A 70 -5.10 -6.01 -10.45
C LEU A 70 -5.70 -5.91 -9.05
N LEU A 71 -5.58 -4.76 -8.37
CA LEU A 71 -6.21 -4.55 -7.07
C LEU A 71 -7.74 -4.56 -7.16
N TYR A 72 -8.32 -3.88 -8.13
CA TYR A 72 -9.78 -3.96 -8.36
C TYR A 72 -10.25 -5.37 -8.68
N LYS A 73 -9.46 -6.12 -9.47
CA LYS A 73 -9.74 -7.53 -9.75
C LYS A 73 -9.67 -8.37 -8.47
N ALA A 74 -8.61 -8.23 -7.69
CA ALA A 74 -8.44 -8.95 -6.43
C ALA A 74 -9.55 -8.62 -5.42
N ALA A 75 -9.93 -7.34 -5.29
CA ALA A 75 -11.02 -6.91 -4.41
C ALA A 75 -12.34 -7.60 -4.78
N ARG A 76 -12.69 -7.67 -6.07
CA ARG A 76 -13.90 -8.38 -6.53
C ARG A 76 -13.83 -9.88 -6.28
N GLU A 77 -12.70 -10.53 -6.61
CA GLU A 77 -12.52 -11.97 -6.42
C GLU A 77 -12.54 -12.38 -4.95
N LEU A 78 -12.09 -11.51 -4.06
CA LEU A 78 -12.01 -11.73 -2.62
C LEU A 78 -13.21 -11.14 -1.84
N ASN A 79 -14.16 -10.51 -2.54
CA ASN A 79 -15.31 -9.83 -1.95
C ASN A 79 -14.91 -8.79 -0.88
N VAL A 80 -13.85 -8.00 -1.16
CA VAL A 80 -13.34 -6.96 -0.27
C VAL A 80 -13.99 -5.62 -0.60
N PRO A 81 -14.45 -4.83 0.40
CA PRO A 81 -15.01 -3.50 0.19
C PRO A 81 -14.02 -2.59 -0.56
N CYS A 82 -14.45 -2.10 -1.72
CA CYS A 82 -13.64 -1.28 -2.61
C CYS A 82 -14.55 -0.34 -3.41
N LYS A 83 -14.12 0.93 -3.57
CA LYS A 83 -14.84 1.93 -4.39
C LYS A 83 -13.87 2.56 -5.38
N ASN A 84 -14.27 2.67 -6.66
CA ASN A 84 -13.58 3.50 -7.64
C ASN A 84 -14.16 4.92 -7.56
N ASN A 85 -13.73 5.67 -6.56
CA ASN A 85 -14.23 7.01 -6.28
C ASN A 85 -13.36 8.12 -6.89
N GLY A 86 -12.25 7.78 -7.55
CA GLY A 86 -11.32 8.74 -8.10
C GLY A 86 -10.51 9.49 -7.04
N SER A 87 -9.62 10.35 -7.50
CA SER A 87 -8.86 11.27 -6.65
C SER A 87 -8.68 12.62 -7.33
N MET A 88 -8.52 13.68 -6.53
CA MET A 88 -8.17 15.01 -6.99
C MET A 88 -6.91 15.51 -6.28
N VAL A 89 -5.96 16.07 -7.05
CA VAL A 89 -4.85 16.84 -6.51
C VAL A 89 -5.18 18.32 -6.70
N LEU A 90 -5.22 19.09 -5.63
CA LEU A 90 -5.65 20.50 -5.63
C LEU A 90 -4.46 21.43 -5.64
N ALA A 91 -4.57 22.54 -6.38
CA ALA A 91 -3.65 23.67 -6.41
C ALA A 91 -4.32 24.96 -5.92
N PHE A 92 -3.54 25.82 -5.25
CA PHE A 92 -3.98 27.07 -4.63
C PHE A 92 -3.14 28.27 -5.11
N GLY A 93 -2.95 28.38 -6.41
CA GLY A 93 -2.24 29.49 -7.04
C GLY A 93 -1.32 29.08 -8.17
N LYS A 94 -0.73 30.06 -8.86
CA LYS A 94 0.01 29.83 -10.11
C LYS A 94 1.20 28.87 -10.01
N GLU A 95 1.91 28.92 -8.88
CA GLU A 95 3.07 28.03 -8.65
C GLU A 95 2.61 26.58 -8.54
N GLU A 96 1.55 26.33 -7.79
CA GLU A 96 0.96 24.99 -7.64
C GLU A 96 0.22 24.54 -8.90
N ASP A 97 -0.36 25.46 -9.68
CA ASP A 97 -0.96 25.15 -10.98
C ASP A 97 0.05 24.51 -11.94
N ALA A 98 1.31 24.97 -11.91
CA ALA A 98 2.38 24.38 -12.71
C ALA A 98 2.70 22.94 -12.28
N VAL A 99 2.64 22.66 -10.97
CA VAL A 99 2.82 21.28 -10.45
C VAL A 99 1.71 20.34 -10.95
N ILE A 100 0.47 20.84 -11.05
CA ILE A 100 -0.65 20.05 -11.65
C ILE A 100 -0.31 19.67 -13.10
N ASP A 101 0.18 20.62 -13.90
CA ASP A 101 0.55 20.37 -15.30
C ASP A 101 1.69 19.33 -15.40
N GLU A 102 2.69 19.41 -14.51
CA GLU A 102 3.78 18.44 -14.43
C GLU A 102 3.27 17.04 -14.06
N LEU A 103 2.40 16.93 -13.05
CA LEU A 103 1.81 15.65 -12.64
C LEU A 103 0.97 15.02 -13.75
N TYR A 104 0.19 15.83 -14.46
CA TYR A 104 -0.56 15.38 -15.64
C TYR A 104 0.37 14.84 -16.72
N ALA A 105 1.40 15.60 -17.10
CA ALA A 105 2.40 15.19 -18.09
C ALA A 105 3.14 13.90 -17.68
N ARG A 106 3.45 13.76 -16.39
CA ARG A 106 4.06 12.57 -15.79
C ARG A 106 3.13 11.36 -15.91
N GLY A 107 1.87 11.52 -15.56
CA GLY A 107 0.86 10.48 -15.70
C GLY A 107 0.67 10.00 -17.14
N ILE A 108 0.66 10.91 -18.12
CA ILE A 108 0.63 10.55 -19.55
C ILE A 108 1.85 9.69 -19.91
N LYS A 109 3.07 10.07 -19.48
CA LYS A 109 4.29 9.28 -19.70
C LYS A 109 4.22 7.89 -19.03
N ASN A 110 3.53 7.77 -17.91
CA ASN A 110 3.29 6.50 -17.22
C ASN A 110 2.17 5.66 -17.87
N GLY A 111 1.53 6.17 -18.94
CA GLY A 111 0.44 5.49 -19.64
C GLY A 111 -0.89 5.48 -18.90
N ILE A 112 -1.09 6.40 -17.95
CA ILE A 112 -2.33 6.50 -17.16
C ILE A 112 -3.42 7.12 -18.02
N LYS A 113 -4.59 6.49 -18.02
CA LYS A 113 -5.81 6.96 -18.66
C LYS A 113 -6.78 7.51 -17.61
N GLY A 114 -7.73 8.36 -18.05
CA GLY A 114 -8.75 8.90 -17.16
C GLY A 114 -8.19 9.97 -16.22
N MET A 115 -7.36 10.85 -16.76
CA MET A 115 -6.87 12.04 -16.07
C MET A 115 -7.36 13.28 -16.81
N ASP A 116 -7.88 14.26 -16.06
CA ASP A 116 -8.35 15.54 -16.58
C ASP A 116 -7.82 16.68 -15.70
N ILE A 117 -7.42 17.78 -16.34
CA ILE A 117 -7.11 19.03 -15.65
C ILE A 117 -8.40 19.86 -15.57
N LEU A 118 -8.80 20.19 -14.36
CA LEU A 118 -9.99 20.97 -14.06
C LEU A 118 -9.62 22.36 -13.57
N SER A 119 -10.42 23.36 -13.94
CA SER A 119 -10.40 24.66 -13.26
C SER A 119 -10.96 24.51 -11.83
N GLY A 120 -10.63 25.44 -10.93
CA GLY A 120 -11.18 25.43 -9.57
C GLY A 120 -12.73 25.43 -9.55
N THR A 121 -13.36 26.07 -10.53
CA THR A 121 -14.84 26.08 -10.66
C THR A 121 -15.39 24.71 -11.04
N GLU A 122 -14.74 23.99 -11.96
CA GLU A 122 -15.13 22.64 -12.34
C GLU A 122 -14.90 21.66 -11.21
N ALA A 123 -13.77 21.76 -10.50
CA ALA A 123 -13.48 20.95 -9.32
C ALA A 123 -14.56 21.12 -8.24
N ARG A 124 -14.98 22.37 -7.94
CA ARG A 124 -16.07 22.65 -6.98
C ARG A 124 -17.45 22.16 -7.40
N ARG A 125 -17.69 21.97 -8.70
CA ARG A 125 -18.94 21.34 -9.16
C ARG A 125 -18.99 19.85 -8.85
N LEU A 126 -17.84 19.19 -8.82
CA LEU A 126 -17.71 17.77 -8.45
C LEU A 126 -17.63 17.57 -6.93
N GLU A 127 -16.99 18.50 -6.23
CA GLU A 127 -16.80 18.49 -4.78
C GLU A 127 -17.18 19.86 -4.21
N SER A 128 -18.43 20.01 -3.78
CA SER A 128 -18.99 21.29 -3.33
C SER A 128 -18.35 21.85 -2.07
N ASN A 129 -17.70 21.02 -1.27
CA ASN A 129 -17.04 21.40 -0.02
C ASN A 129 -15.59 21.88 -0.23
N LEU A 130 -15.10 21.95 -1.47
CA LEU A 130 -13.77 22.52 -1.75
C LEU A 130 -13.76 24.04 -1.51
N SER A 131 -12.63 24.53 -1.00
CA SER A 131 -12.37 25.97 -0.82
C SER A 131 -12.51 26.72 -2.15
N ASP A 132 -13.03 27.96 -2.06
CA ASP A 132 -13.07 28.92 -3.17
C ASP A 132 -11.67 29.33 -3.68
N LYS A 133 -10.64 29.11 -2.87
CA LYS A 133 -9.21 29.36 -3.19
C LYS A 133 -8.60 28.32 -4.13
N VAL A 134 -9.28 27.21 -4.38
CA VAL A 134 -8.80 26.21 -5.36
C VAL A 134 -8.77 26.82 -6.77
N THR A 135 -7.59 26.87 -7.38
CA THR A 135 -7.38 27.45 -8.73
C THR A 135 -7.43 26.40 -9.83
N LYS A 136 -6.84 25.22 -9.57
CA LYS A 136 -6.75 24.11 -10.52
C LYS A 136 -6.79 22.76 -9.79
N ALA A 137 -7.20 21.72 -10.48
CA ALA A 137 -7.14 20.36 -9.93
C ALA A 137 -6.76 19.34 -11.03
N LEU A 138 -6.07 18.27 -10.62
CA LEU A 138 -5.89 17.06 -11.43
C LEU A 138 -6.87 16.01 -10.96
N LEU A 139 -7.88 15.70 -11.75
CA LEU A 139 -8.78 14.57 -11.55
C LEU A 139 -8.17 13.29 -12.09
N VAL A 140 -8.23 12.21 -11.33
CA VAL A 140 -7.70 10.89 -11.70
C VAL A 140 -8.78 9.84 -11.43
N THR A 141 -9.50 9.43 -12.47
CA THR A 141 -10.72 8.63 -12.36
C THR A 141 -10.48 7.14 -12.09
N ASN A 142 -9.28 6.62 -12.35
CA ASN A 142 -8.92 5.23 -12.09
C ASN A 142 -8.43 4.97 -10.65
N ALA A 143 -8.26 6.02 -9.85
CA ALA A 143 -7.96 5.92 -8.42
C ALA A 143 -9.17 5.43 -7.64
N GLY A 144 -8.95 4.96 -6.42
CA GLY A 144 -10.03 4.50 -5.57
C GLY A 144 -9.60 4.25 -4.12
N ILE A 145 -10.50 3.67 -3.36
CA ILE A 145 -10.30 3.28 -1.97
C ILE A 145 -10.66 1.80 -1.77
N ILE A 146 -9.95 1.16 -0.85
CA ILE A 146 -10.14 -0.25 -0.49
C ILE A 146 -9.91 -0.40 1.02
N CYS A 147 -10.56 -1.35 1.66
CA CYS A 147 -10.20 -1.74 3.02
C CYS A 147 -8.90 -2.58 2.99
N PRO A 148 -7.74 -2.03 3.38
CA PRO A 148 -6.46 -2.72 3.25
C PRO A 148 -6.32 -3.88 4.23
N TYR A 149 -6.95 -3.78 5.39
CA TYR A 149 -7.01 -4.83 6.39
C TYR A 149 -7.81 -6.04 5.87
N ALA A 150 -9.03 -5.81 5.39
CA ALA A 150 -9.86 -6.86 4.82
C ALA A 150 -9.19 -7.52 3.60
N LEU A 151 -8.50 -6.74 2.74
CA LEU A 151 -7.77 -7.28 1.61
C LEU A 151 -6.68 -8.26 2.04
N THR A 152 -5.93 -7.89 3.08
CA THR A 152 -4.82 -8.74 3.58
C THR A 152 -5.34 -10.04 4.16
N ILE A 153 -6.40 -9.99 4.99
CA ILE A 153 -7.03 -11.18 5.59
C ILE A 153 -7.63 -12.08 4.51
N ALA A 154 -8.40 -11.52 3.58
CA ALA A 154 -9.04 -12.29 2.52
C ALA A 154 -8.01 -12.94 1.57
N ALA A 155 -6.90 -12.24 1.29
CA ALA A 155 -5.82 -12.80 0.49
C ALA A 155 -5.11 -13.96 1.21
N ALA A 156 -4.87 -13.83 2.54
CA ALA A 156 -4.30 -14.91 3.36
C ALA A 156 -5.23 -16.13 3.40
N GLY A 157 -6.51 -15.93 3.71
CA GLY A 157 -7.51 -17.00 3.73
C GLY A 157 -7.59 -17.72 2.40
N ASN A 158 -7.68 -16.96 1.30
CA ASN A 158 -7.71 -17.56 -0.05
C ASN A 158 -6.43 -18.36 -0.38
N ALA A 159 -5.25 -17.88 0.03
CA ALA A 159 -4.02 -18.62 -0.15
C ALA A 159 -4.03 -19.95 0.66
N MET A 160 -4.51 -19.91 1.90
CA MET A 160 -4.63 -21.10 2.76
C MET A 160 -5.64 -22.11 2.20
N ASP A 161 -6.80 -21.66 1.72
CA ASP A 161 -7.82 -22.51 1.07
C ASP A 161 -7.26 -23.21 -0.17
N ASN A 162 -6.24 -22.62 -0.82
CA ASN A 162 -5.54 -23.17 -1.96
C ASN A 162 -4.19 -23.84 -1.62
N GLY A 163 -3.97 -24.19 -0.34
CA GLY A 163 -2.89 -25.04 0.12
C GLY A 163 -1.62 -24.34 0.61
N ALA A 164 -1.63 -23.00 0.78
CA ALA A 164 -0.53 -22.33 1.49
C ALA A 164 -0.60 -22.65 2.99
N GLU A 165 0.56 -22.86 3.61
CA GLU A 165 0.69 -22.99 5.06
C GLU A 165 1.03 -21.64 5.68
N LEU A 166 0.23 -21.17 6.65
CA LEU A 166 0.50 -19.97 7.44
C LEU A 166 1.09 -20.39 8.80
N ARG A 167 2.23 -19.79 9.16
CA ARG A 167 2.86 -19.92 10.49
C ARG A 167 2.96 -18.57 11.14
N THR A 168 2.12 -18.31 12.12
CA THR A 168 2.17 -17.14 13.00
C THR A 168 3.11 -17.36 14.18
N ASN A 169 3.42 -16.28 14.91
CA ASN A 169 4.42 -16.28 15.98
C ASN A 169 5.76 -16.88 15.49
N TYR A 170 6.13 -16.63 14.25
CA TYR A 170 7.33 -17.16 13.62
C TYR A 170 8.26 -15.98 13.26
N GLU A 171 8.92 -15.41 14.25
CA GLU A 171 9.92 -14.36 14.04
C GLU A 171 11.19 -14.97 13.46
N VAL A 172 11.52 -14.60 12.22
CA VAL A 172 12.72 -15.07 11.54
C VAL A 172 13.95 -14.37 12.11
N THR A 173 14.85 -15.16 12.71
CA THR A 173 16.09 -14.65 13.32
C THR A 173 17.36 -15.12 12.61
N ALA A 174 17.28 -16.18 11.81
CA ALA A 174 18.42 -16.62 10.98
C ALA A 174 17.93 -17.25 9.67
N ILE A 175 18.73 -17.02 8.62
CA ILE A 175 18.57 -17.61 7.30
C ILE A 175 19.93 -18.22 6.93
N VAL A 176 19.96 -19.53 6.76
CA VAL A 176 21.19 -20.26 6.43
C VAL A 176 21.04 -20.88 5.05
N ARG A 177 21.99 -20.61 4.17
CA ARG A 177 22.02 -21.23 2.85
C ARG A 177 22.34 -22.73 3.00
N ALA A 178 21.56 -23.56 2.33
CA ALA A 178 21.73 -25.01 2.25
C ALA A 178 21.97 -25.41 0.80
N GLU A 179 22.33 -26.67 0.56
CA GLU A 179 22.64 -27.19 -0.77
C GLU A 179 21.49 -26.97 -1.76
N ASP A 180 20.24 -27.26 -1.34
CA ASP A 180 19.04 -27.16 -2.16
C ASP A 180 18.12 -25.97 -1.80
N GLY A 181 18.67 -24.88 -1.24
CA GLY A 181 17.85 -23.72 -0.86
C GLY A 181 18.28 -23.06 0.44
N PHE A 182 17.31 -22.88 1.34
CA PHE A 182 17.50 -22.13 2.58
C PHE A 182 16.84 -22.85 3.76
N ARG A 183 17.49 -22.77 4.91
CA ARG A 183 16.93 -23.08 6.21
C ARG A 183 16.61 -21.76 6.91
N VAL A 184 15.35 -21.58 7.31
CA VAL A 184 14.86 -20.40 7.99
C VAL A 184 14.53 -20.77 9.43
N CYS A 185 15.15 -20.09 10.38
CA CYS A 185 15.01 -20.36 11.82
C CYS A 185 14.23 -19.24 12.48
N SER A 186 13.35 -19.60 13.40
CA SER A 186 12.63 -18.66 14.24
C SER A 186 13.29 -18.47 15.62
N ALA A 187 12.90 -17.39 16.31
CA ALA A 187 13.38 -17.05 17.66
C ALA A 187 13.11 -18.16 18.69
N ASP A 188 12.03 -18.93 18.54
CA ASP A 188 11.66 -20.03 19.42
C ASP A 188 12.27 -21.39 19.05
N GLY A 189 13.19 -21.42 18.08
CA GLY A 189 13.91 -22.60 17.65
C GLY A 189 13.24 -23.45 16.59
N ARG A 190 12.01 -23.12 16.14
CA ARG A 190 11.38 -23.78 15.00
C ARG A 190 12.19 -23.52 13.73
N GLN A 191 12.15 -24.46 12.81
CA GLN A 191 12.86 -24.36 11.53
C GLN A 191 12.00 -24.84 10.39
N ILE A 192 12.19 -24.23 9.23
CA ILE A 192 11.67 -24.71 7.94
C ILE A 192 12.82 -24.73 6.91
N THR A 193 12.60 -25.48 5.84
CA THR A 193 13.45 -25.42 4.65
C THR A 193 12.63 -25.07 3.43
N ALA A 194 13.15 -24.21 2.56
CA ALA A 194 12.52 -23.79 1.31
C ALA A 194 13.56 -23.60 0.20
N ARG A 195 13.18 -23.88 -1.04
CA ARG A 195 14.03 -23.65 -2.21
C ARG A 195 14.25 -22.16 -2.49
N TYR A 196 13.18 -21.38 -2.37
CA TYR A 196 13.17 -19.94 -2.61
C TYR A 196 12.61 -19.20 -1.40
N LEU A 197 13.16 -18.00 -1.18
CA LEU A 197 12.66 -17.07 -0.18
C LEU A 197 12.15 -15.81 -0.85
N VAL A 198 11.00 -15.29 -0.37
CA VAL A 198 10.47 -14.00 -0.77
C VAL A 198 10.39 -13.13 0.47
N ASN A 199 11.14 -12.02 0.46
CA ASN A 199 11.14 -11.06 1.55
C ASN A 199 9.99 -10.08 1.38
N CYS A 200 8.96 -10.21 2.21
CA CYS A 200 7.79 -9.35 2.31
C CYS A 200 7.64 -8.73 3.70
N ALA A 201 8.74 -8.58 4.45
CA ALA A 201 8.75 -8.18 5.85
C ALA A 201 8.45 -6.67 6.09
N GLY A 202 7.96 -5.94 5.08
CA GLY A 202 7.51 -4.55 5.24
C GLY A 202 8.61 -3.65 5.78
N GLY A 203 8.37 -2.98 6.91
CA GLY A 203 9.33 -2.09 7.57
C GLY A 203 10.59 -2.78 8.09
N PHE A 204 10.64 -4.11 8.08
CA PHE A 204 11.80 -4.91 8.50
C PHE A 204 12.48 -5.64 7.33
N ALA A 205 12.14 -5.30 6.09
CA ALA A 205 12.67 -6.00 4.93
C ALA A 205 14.19 -5.84 4.77
N ASP A 206 14.78 -4.73 5.21
CA ASP A 206 16.22 -4.51 5.26
C ASP A 206 16.90 -5.47 6.26
N LYS A 207 16.29 -5.71 7.42
CA LYS A 207 16.81 -6.63 8.43
C LYS A 207 16.77 -8.09 7.95
N ILE A 208 15.70 -8.47 7.28
CA ILE A 208 15.60 -9.80 6.67
C ILE A 208 16.62 -9.97 5.54
N ALA A 209 16.85 -8.94 4.72
CA ALA A 209 17.89 -8.96 3.70
C ALA A 209 19.28 -9.10 4.33
N GLU A 210 19.58 -8.36 5.41
CA GLU A 210 20.85 -8.46 6.17
C GLU A 210 21.07 -9.86 6.74
N ILE A 211 20.03 -10.47 7.37
CA ILE A 211 20.07 -11.85 7.88
C ILE A 211 20.33 -12.87 6.75
N ALA A 212 19.83 -12.60 5.55
CA ALA A 212 20.06 -13.44 4.37
C ALA A 212 21.44 -13.22 3.72
N GLY A 213 22.23 -12.28 4.23
CA GLY A 213 23.57 -11.95 3.71
C GLY A 213 23.57 -10.93 2.56
N ASP A 214 22.47 -10.22 2.35
CA ASP A 214 22.29 -9.26 1.23
C ASP A 214 21.93 -7.86 1.76
N LYS A 215 22.94 -7.15 2.31
CA LYS A 215 22.80 -5.80 2.87
C LYS A 215 23.06 -4.74 1.80
N PHE A 216 22.04 -4.39 0.99
CA PHE A 216 22.19 -3.38 -0.07
C PHE A 216 21.25 -2.18 0.08
N PHE A 217 20.35 -2.17 1.06
CA PHE A 217 19.44 -1.06 1.34
C PHE A 217 19.13 -0.95 2.83
N GLU A 218 18.64 0.19 3.24
CA GLU A 218 18.17 0.48 4.58
C GLU A 218 16.78 1.14 4.50
N ILE A 219 15.89 0.76 5.41
CA ILE A 219 14.58 1.36 5.56
C ILE A 219 14.62 2.41 6.67
N ILE A 220 14.26 3.64 6.33
CA ILE A 220 14.10 4.74 7.29
C ILE A 220 12.60 4.85 7.61
N PRO A 221 12.15 4.38 8.77
CA PRO A 221 10.74 4.36 9.08
C PRO A 221 10.20 5.77 9.35
N ARG A 222 8.94 5.98 8.96
CA ARG A 222 8.18 7.19 9.27
C ARG A 222 6.82 6.80 9.79
N ALA A 223 6.43 7.35 10.94
CA ALA A 223 5.07 7.28 11.45
C ALA A 223 4.18 8.29 10.72
N GLY A 224 2.95 7.88 10.46
CA GLY A 224 1.91 8.74 9.89
C GLY A 224 0.66 8.64 10.75
N GLU A 225 0.34 9.69 11.46
CA GLU A 225 -0.86 9.76 12.29
C GLU A 225 -2.05 10.21 11.46
N TYR A 226 -3.19 9.59 11.70
CA TYR A 226 -4.44 9.90 11.05
C TYR A 226 -5.52 10.25 12.08
N MET A 227 -6.40 11.16 11.69
CA MET A 227 -7.69 11.34 12.36
C MET A 227 -8.74 10.56 11.59
N LEU A 228 -9.35 9.56 12.23
CA LEU A 228 -10.50 8.83 11.69
C LEU A 228 -11.77 9.46 12.29
N LEU A 229 -12.56 10.12 11.46
CA LEU A 229 -13.80 10.76 11.84
C LEU A 229 -14.98 9.78 11.74
N ASP A 230 -16.08 10.14 12.40
CA ASP A 230 -17.30 9.35 12.39
C ASP A 230 -17.89 9.22 10.97
N LYS A 231 -18.78 8.25 10.79
CA LYS A 231 -19.47 8.01 9.51
C LYS A 231 -20.39 9.16 9.09
N SER A 232 -20.86 9.99 10.04
CA SER A 232 -21.58 11.22 9.72
C SER A 232 -20.79 12.19 8.86
N GLU A 233 -19.43 12.13 8.92
CA GLU A 233 -18.54 12.95 8.12
C GLU A 233 -18.11 12.27 6.81
N GLY A 234 -18.48 11.00 6.60
CA GLY A 234 -18.00 10.16 5.50
C GLY A 234 -18.37 10.67 4.11
N GLU A 235 -19.40 11.49 3.99
CA GLU A 235 -19.88 12.09 2.73
C GLU A 235 -19.38 13.53 2.53
N THR A 236 -18.50 14.03 3.40
CA THR A 236 -17.92 15.38 3.29
C THR A 236 -17.18 15.57 1.96
N VAL A 237 -16.53 14.53 1.46
CA VAL A 237 -15.97 14.48 0.11
C VAL A 237 -16.29 13.13 -0.54
N SER A 238 -16.46 13.12 -1.85
CA SER A 238 -16.72 11.90 -2.61
C SER A 238 -15.43 11.30 -3.18
N HIS A 239 -14.46 12.13 -3.57
CA HIS A 239 -13.15 11.73 -4.06
C HIS A 239 -12.10 11.73 -2.94
N THR A 240 -10.98 11.05 -3.18
CA THR A 240 -9.77 11.24 -2.35
C THR A 240 -9.11 12.56 -2.74
N ILE A 241 -9.00 13.48 -1.80
CA ILE A 241 -8.47 14.83 -2.01
C ILE A 241 -7.01 14.88 -1.53
N PHE A 242 -6.13 15.31 -2.40
CA PHE A 242 -4.72 15.59 -2.12
C PHE A 242 -4.41 17.08 -2.32
N GLN A 243 -3.38 17.55 -1.66
CA GLN A 243 -2.69 18.78 -2.03
C GLN A 243 -1.53 18.45 -2.99
N VAL A 244 -1.05 19.45 -3.73
CA VAL A 244 0.20 19.29 -4.48
C VAL A 244 1.34 18.90 -3.54
N PRO A 245 2.29 18.05 -3.98
CA PRO A 245 3.45 17.71 -3.16
C PRO A 245 4.27 18.96 -2.80
N THR A 246 4.68 19.04 -1.55
CA THR A 246 5.56 20.11 -1.03
C THR A 246 6.93 19.53 -0.69
N ALA A 247 7.89 20.41 -0.28
CA ALA A 247 9.19 19.98 0.24
C ALA A 247 9.07 19.04 1.46
N HIS A 248 7.95 19.09 2.20
CA HIS A 248 7.65 18.24 3.35
C HIS A 248 6.96 16.90 2.99
N GLY A 249 6.63 16.67 1.72
CA GLY A 249 5.99 15.44 1.23
C GLY A 249 4.66 15.70 0.51
N LYS A 250 3.81 14.67 0.48
CA LYS A 250 2.52 14.70 -0.26
C LYS A 250 1.42 15.53 0.40
N GLY A 251 1.66 16.11 1.55
CA GLY A 251 0.67 16.86 2.32
C GLY A 251 -0.38 15.95 3.00
N ILE A 252 -1.28 16.59 3.73
CA ILE A 252 -2.43 15.96 4.36
C ILE A 252 -3.48 15.66 3.28
N LEU A 253 -4.02 14.46 3.30
CA LEU A 253 -5.13 14.08 2.45
C LEU A 253 -6.45 14.08 3.23
N VAL A 254 -7.54 14.23 2.50
CA VAL A 254 -8.92 14.05 2.97
C VAL A 254 -9.54 12.96 2.10
N THR A 255 -9.92 11.84 2.69
CA THR A 255 -10.43 10.70 1.92
C THR A 255 -11.58 9.99 2.64
N PRO A 256 -12.66 9.64 1.93
CA PRO A 256 -13.62 8.70 2.47
C PRO A 256 -12.94 7.33 2.62
N THR A 257 -13.41 6.51 3.55
CA THR A 257 -12.96 5.12 3.69
C THR A 257 -13.93 4.16 3.03
N ALA A 258 -13.48 2.94 2.76
CA ALA A 258 -14.35 1.89 2.23
C ALA A 258 -15.52 1.55 3.19
N ASP A 259 -15.35 1.81 4.48
CA ASP A 259 -16.30 1.54 5.56
C ASP A 259 -17.23 2.73 5.87
N GLY A 260 -17.06 3.86 5.17
CA GLY A 260 -17.92 5.03 5.24
C GLY A 260 -17.51 6.10 6.26
N ASN A 261 -16.33 6.03 6.82
CA ASN A 261 -15.72 7.08 7.64
C ASN A 261 -15.00 8.11 6.77
N LEU A 262 -14.60 9.24 7.36
CA LEU A 262 -13.67 10.20 6.77
C LEU A 262 -12.31 10.09 7.45
N LEU A 263 -11.24 10.05 6.66
CA LEU A 263 -9.86 9.96 7.13
C LEU A 263 -9.09 11.23 6.76
N LEU A 264 -8.43 11.84 7.74
CA LEU A 264 -7.56 13.01 7.57
C LEU A 264 -6.13 12.63 7.97
N GLY A 265 -5.15 13.02 7.19
CA GLY A 265 -3.74 12.70 7.45
C GLY A 265 -3.03 12.21 6.19
N PRO A 266 -1.84 11.59 6.34
CA PRO A 266 -1.09 11.40 7.57
C PRO A 266 -0.20 12.60 7.93
N THR A 267 0.30 12.62 9.17
CA THR A 267 1.56 13.30 9.50
C THR A 267 2.74 12.51 8.89
N ALA A 268 3.96 13.01 9.01
CA ALA A 268 5.14 12.34 8.44
C ALA A 268 6.37 12.54 9.32
N GLU A 269 6.44 11.82 10.43
CA GLU A 269 7.51 11.95 11.41
C GLU A 269 8.51 10.80 11.30
N ARG A 270 9.80 11.08 11.44
CA ARG A 270 10.81 10.04 11.53
C ARG A 270 10.71 9.35 12.89
N VAL A 271 10.73 8.03 12.87
CA VAL A 271 10.79 7.19 14.06
C VAL A 271 12.01 6.29 14.00
N ASN A 272 12.47 5.80 15.14
CA ASN A 272 13.69 4.98 15.21
C ASN A 272 13.45 3.52 14.82
N THR A 273 12.22 3.05 14.90
CA THR A 273 11.83 1.66 14.61
C THR A 273 10.44 1.61 13.98
N PRO A 274 10.18 0.68 13.05
CA PRO A 274 8.84 0.46 12.50
C PRO A 274 7.79 0.03 13.54
N GLU A 275 8.21 -0.37 14.74
CA GLU A 275 7.34 -0.76 15.86
C GLU A 275 6.79 0.44 16.64
N ASN A 276 7.41 1.62 16.49
CA ASN A 276 6.89 2.81 17.14
C ASN A 276 5.62 3.29 16.42
N THR A 277 4.48 2.99 17.04
CA THR A 277 3.13 3.38 16.60
C THR A 277 2.43 4.27 17.63
N GLU A 278 3.20 4.90 18.54
CA GLU A 278 2.67 5.85 19.51
C GLU A 278 2.10 7.08 18.78
N THR A 279 0.97 7.57 19.26
CA THR A 279 0.36 8.84 18.84
C THR A 279 0.91 9.98 19.68
N THR A 280 1.09 11.16 19.06
CA THR A 280 1.59 12.39 19.74
C THR A 280 0.47 13.29 20.18
#